data_533c11c1e4a4cbc0b1dd819450a4bbfa
#
_entry.id   533c11c1e4a4cbc0b1dd819450a4bbfa
#
_cell.length_a   1.000
_cell.length_b   1.000
_cell.length_c   1.000
_cell.angle_alpha   90.00
_cell.angle_beta   90.00
_cell.angle_gamma   90.00
#
_symmetry.space_group_name_H-M   'P 1'
#
loop_
_entity.id
_entity.type
_entity.pdbx_description
1 polymer ?
#
loop_
_entity_poly.entity_id
_entity_poly.type
_entity_poly.pdbx_seq_one_letter_code
_entity_poly.pdbx_strand_id
1 'polypeptide(L)'
;VKLLREDIHAINFPQNFVVMGGEDTGEILKIVYENAHIQSRTYTFDMARDHIAARKTQMDHIPYLEELGNERLLADYESATAVEDKVFLGYLYEQKKVYGLDYDDLITIALHILQTDESKRVKWQERMMYVMVDEFQDVSGNQYELAEILSGYHRNLFIVGDPDQTIYTWRGAKIEYILNFDAEHEDTKTIFLDVNY
;
A
#
# COMPACT_ATOMS: atom_id res chain seq x y z
N VAL A 1 -0.36 9.36 -4.63
CA VAL A 1 0.33 9.67 -5.91
C VAL A 1 1.13 10.96 -5.83
N LYS A 2 0.53 12.13 -5.44
CA LYS A 2 1.24 13.43 -5.44
C LYS A 2 2.52 13.39 -4.57
N LEU A 3 2.45 12.84 -3.35
CA LEU A 3 3.61 12.66 -2.48
C LEU A 3 4.73 11.90 -3.19
N LEU A 4 4.41 10.77 -3.81
CA LEU A 4 5.38 9.95 -4.51
C LEU A 4 5.95 10.65 -5.75
N ARG A 5 5.13 11.41 -6.51
CA ARG A 5 5.66 12.20 -7.63
C ARG A 5 6.70 13.23 -7.22
N GLU A 6 6.61 13.75 -5.98
CA GLU A 6 7.58 14.72 -5.46
C GLU A 6 8.79 14.04 -4.79
N ASP A 7 8.58 12.97 -4.04
CA ASP A 7 9.58 12.47 -3.08
C ASP A 7 10.02 11.01 -3.25
N ILE A 8 9.51 10.26 -4.22
CA ILE A 8 9.87 8.85 -4.42
C ILE A 8 11.36 8.61 -4.71
N HIS A 9 12.06 9.66 -5.16
CA HIS A 9 13.51 9.61 -5.34
C HIS A 9 14.27 9.28 -4.04
N ALA A 10 13.64 9.42 -2.88
CA ALA A 10 14.18 8.99 -1.60
C ALA A 10 14.50 7.50 -1.53
N ILE A 11 13.78 6.69 -2.30
CA ILE A 11 14.03 5.26 -2.44
C ILE A 11 14.66 4.90 -3.80
N ASN A 12 15.36 5.83 -4.42
CA ASN A 12 16.01 5.66 -5.73
C ASN A 12 15.05 5.28 -6.89
N PHE A 13 13.75 5.44 -6.71
CA PHE A 13 12.75 5.11 -7.74
C PHE A 13 12.42 6.34 -8.60
N PRO A 14 12.16 6.18 -9.92
CA PRO A 14 11.91 7.31 -10.80
C PRO A 14 10.56 7.98 -10.56
N GLN A 15 10.54 9.32 -10.60
CA GLN A 15 9.32 10.11 -10.37
C GLN A 15 8.25 9.94 -11.47
N ASN A 16 8.65 9.53 -12.66
CA ASN A 16 7.76 9.28 -13.80
C ASN A 16 7.19 7.85 -13.84
N PHE A 17 7.09 7.20 -12.69
CA PHE A 17 6.54 5.84 -12.56
C PHE A 17 5.11 5.74 -13.16
N VAL A 18 4.75 4.53 -13.55
CA VAL A 18 3.39 4.21 -14.05
C VAL A 18 2.52 3.72 -12.90
N VAL A 19 1.31 4.27 -12.76
CA VAL A 19 0.32 3.71 -11.82
C VAL A 19 -0.42 2.59 -12.52
N MET A 20 -0.35 1.40 -11.97
CA MET A 20 -0.89 0.18 -12.53
C MET A 20 -2.27 -0.14 -11.94
N GLY A 21 -3.23 -0.40 -12.82
CA GLY A 21 -4.56 -0.89 -12.45
C GLY A 21 -4.65 -2.42 -12.41
N GLY A 22 -5.86 -2.94 -12.16
CA GLY A 22 -6.09 -4.39 -12.09
C GLY A 22 -5.81 -5.15 -13.40
N GLU A 23 -5.99 -4.52 -14.55
CA GLU A 23 -5.65 -5.12 -15.86
C GLU A 23 -4.14 -5.25 -16.01
N ASP A 24 -3.38 -4.20 -15.72
CA ASP A 24 -1.91 -4.20 -15.82
C ASP A 24 -1.29 -5.26 -14.90
N THR A 25 -1.76 -5.33 -13.65
CA THR A 25 -1.30 -6.35 -12.68
C THR A 25 -1.63 -7.77 -13.15
N GLY A 26 -2.79 -7.94 -13.81
CA GLY A 26 -3.19 -9.20 -14.43
C GLY A 26 -2.28 -9.62 -15.57
N GLU A 27 -1.86 -8.69 -16.42
CA GLU A 27 -0.91 -8.97 -17.52
C GLU A 27 0.48 -9.35 -16.98
N ILE A 28 0.96 -8.66 -15.96
CA ILE A 28 2.22 -9.04 -15.30
C ILE A 28 2.14 -10.45 -14.73
N LEU A 29 1.06 -10.81 -14.05
CA LEU A 29 0.89 -12.17 -13.53
C LEU A 29 0.91 -13.22 -14.64
N LYS A 30 0.29 -12.98 -15.79
CA LYS A 30 0.37 -13.90 -16.93
C LYS A 30 1.81 -14.14 -17.38
N ILE A 31 2.60 -13.07 -17.52
CA ILE A 31 4.02 -13.15 -17.88
C ILE A 31 4.80 -13.99 -16.85
N VAL A 32 4.57 -13.75 -15.56
CA VAL A 32 5.23 -14.50 -14.48
C VAL A 32 4.88 -15.99 -14.53
N TYR A 33 3.61 -16.32 -14.73
CA TYR A 33 3.15 -17.71 -14.79
C TYR A 33 3.72 -18.45 -16.00
N GLU A 34 3.80 -17.79 -17.16
CA GLU A 34 4.42 -18.35 -18.36
C GLU A 34 5.91 -18.59 -18.15
N ASN A 35 6.64 -17.59 -17.66
CA ASN A 35 8.09 -17.68 -17.45
C ASN A 35 8.48 -18.72 -16.38
N ALA A 36 7.71 -18.83 -15.31
CA ALA A 36 7.96 -19.76 -14.21
C ALA A 36 7.28 -21.12 -14.40
N HIS A 37 6.57 -21.36 -15.53
CA HIS A 37 5.82 -22.58 -15.84
C HIS A 37 4.81 -22.97 -14.73
N ILE A 38 4.16 -21.96 -14.11
CA ILE A 38 3.19 -22.16 -13.03
C ILE A 38 1.83 -22.50 -13.63
N GLN A 39 1.20 -23.56 -13.10
CA GLN A 39 -0.14 -23.95 -13.53
C GLN A 39 -1.20 -23.20 -12.71
N SER A 40 -2.00 -22.37 -13.36
CA SER A 40 -3.08 -21.58 -12.73
C SER A 40 -4.16 -22.43 -12.03
N ARG A 41 -4.21 -23.74 -12.29
CA ARG A 41 -5.11 -24.66 -11.58
C ARG A 41 -4.62 -25.03 -10.18
N THR A 42 -3.30 -25.01 -9.93
CA THR A 42 -2.69 -25.35 -8.64
C THR A 42 -2.44 -24.11 -7.78
N TYR A 43 -2.08 -23.00 -8.42
CA TYR A 43 -1.92 -21.71 -7.77
C TYR A 43 -2.66 -20.65 -8.59
N THR A 44 -3.81 -20.21 -8.12
CA THR A 44 -4.69 -19.32 -8.89
C THR A 44 -4.19 -17.88 -8.90
N PHE A 45 -4.66 -17.05 -9.84
CA PHE A 45 -4.32 -15.64 -9.86
C PHE A 45 -4.83 -14.89 -8.62
N ASP A 46 -5.93 -15.33 -8.03
CA ASP A 46 -6.44 -14.72 -6.80
C ASP A 46 -5.53 -15.05 -5.61
N MET A 47 -5.08 -16.32 -5.48
CA MET A 47 -4.07 -16.69 -4.49
C MET A 47 -2.77 -15.88 -4.66
N ALA A 48 -2.34 -15.66 -5.91
CA ALA A 48 -1.17 -14.86 -6.22
C ALA A 48 -1.35 -13.41 -5.78
N ARG A 49 -2.49 -12.79 -6.09
CA ARG A 49 -2.82 -11.42 -5.69
C ARG A 49 -2.85 -11.25 -4.17
N ASP A 50 -3.53 -12.18 -3.48
CA ASP A 50 -3.62 -12.14 -2.01
C ASP A 50 -2.23 -12.27 -1.37
N HIS A 51 -1.40 -13.16 -1.90
CA HIS A 51 -0.03 -13.33 -1.39
C HIS A 51 0.85 -12.09 -1.66
N ILE A 52 0.79 -11.52 -2.86
CA ILE A 52 1.52 -10.30 -3.21
C ILE A 52 1.07 -9.14 -2.32
N ALA A 53 -0.24 -8.95 -2.14
CA ALA A 53 -0.79 -7.89 -1.29
C ALA A 53 -0.35 -8.06 0.17
N ALA A 54 -0.37 -9.29 0.71
CA ALA A 54 0.09 -9.58 2.06
C ALA A 54 1.57 -9.23 2.25
N ARG A 55 2.46 -9.63 1.31
CA ARG A 55 3.89 -9.32 1.33
C ARG A 55 4.15 -7.81 1.21
N LYS A 56 3.41 -7.12 0.33
CA LYS A 56 3.50 -5.66 0.18
C LYS A 56 3.03 -4.93 1.43
N THR A 57 1.97 -5.39 2.07
CA THR A 57 1.51 -4.84 3.36
C THR A 57 2.60 -4.91 4.44
N GLN A 58 3.45 -5.94 4.41
CA GLN A 58 4.62 -6.08 5.28
C GLN A 58 5.86 -5.32 4.78
N MET A 59 5.76 -4.63 3.66
CA MET A 59 6.84 -3.87 3.00
C MET A 59 8.02 -4.72 2.51
N ASP A 60 7.84 -6.02 2.31
CA ASP A 60 8.89 -6.95 1.85
C ASP A 60 9.48 -6.58 0.48
N HIS A 61 8.76 -5.79 -0.32
CA HIS A 61 9.17 -5.33 -1.64
C HIS A 61 10.09 -4.10 -1.59
N ILE A 62 10.03 -3.30 -0.53
CA ILE A 62 10.77 -2.02 -0.43
C ILE A 62 12.28 -2.19 -0.65
N PRO A 63 12.98 -3.15 -0.01
CA PRO A 63 14.42 -3.33 -0.22
C PRO A 63 14.82 -3.57 -1.68
N TYR A 64 13.94 -4.21 -2.47
CA TYR A 64 14.18 -4.42 -3.91
C TYR A 64 13.93 -3.16 -4.74
N LEU A 65 13.00 -2.30 -4.32
CA LEU A 65 12.72 -1.04 -5.01
C LEU A 65 13.80 0.01 -4.77
N GLU A 66 14.43 0.02 -3.59
CA GLU A 66 15.51 0.94 -3.23
C GLU A 66 16.81 0.69 -4.02
N GLU A 67 17.00 -0.51 -4.54
CA GLU A 67 18.17 -0.83 -5.36
C GLU A 67 18.03 -0.26 -6.77
N LEU A 68 19.10 0.37 -7.28
CA LEU A 68 19.12 0.95 -8.63
C LEU A 68 19.02 -0.10 -9.74
N GLY A 69 19.59 -1.29 -9.51
CA GLY A 69 19.57 -2.41 -10.45
C GLY A 69 18.48 -3.44 -10.13
N ASN A 70 18.51 -4.54 -10.88
CA ASN A 70 17.62 -5.67 -10.68
C ASN A 70 18.38 -6.96 -10.35
N GLU A 71 19.71 -6.88 -10.16
CA GLU A 71 20.59 -8.03 -10.07
C GLU A 71 20.22 -8.94 -8.88
N ARG A 72 20.01 -8.35 -7.70
CA ARG A 72 19.58 -9.09 -6.50
C ARG A 72 18.18 -9.66 -6.68
N LEU A 73 17.24 -8.85 -7.12
CA LEU A 73 15.86 -9.31 -7.34
C LEU A 73 15.80 -10.46 -8.34
N LEU A 74 16.57 -10.38 -9.42
CA LEU A 74 16.65 -11.44 -10.41
C LEU A 74 17.28 -12.71 -9.83
N ALA A 75 18.38 -12.59 -9.08
CA ALA A 75 19.05 -13.74 -8.45
C ALA A 75 18.13 -14.43 -7.43
N ASP A 76 17.42 -13.66 -6.61
CA ASP A 76 16.45 -14.19 -5.65
C ASP A 76 15.27 -14.87 -6.36
N TYR A 77 14.77 -14.28 -7.46
CA TYR A 77 13.71 -14.86 -8.29
C TYR A 77 14.15 -16.19 -8.93
N GLU A 78 15.35 -16.25 -9.51
CA GLU A 78 15.88 -17.46 -10.15
C GLU A 78 16.13 -18.58 -9.14
N SER A 79 16.58 -18.25 -7.93
CA SER A 79 16.87 -19.22 -6.88
C SER A 79 15.64 -19.66 -6.07
N ALA A 80 14.51 -18.94 -6.17
CA ALA A 80 13.29 -19.27 -5.46
C ALA A 80 12.77 -20.65 -5.85
N THR A 81 12.41 -21.47 -4.84
CA THR A 81 11.87 -22.83 -5.03
C THR A 81 10.38 -22.93 -4.72
N ALA A 82 9.90 -22.13 -3.74
CA ALA A 82 8.48 -22.05 -3.42
C ALA A 82 7.74 -21.26 -4.50
N VAL A 83 6.54 -21.72 -4.86
CA VAL A 83 5.74 -21.08 -5.90
C VAL A 83 5.34 -19.65 -5.50
N GLU A 84 5.06 -19.45 -4.22
CA GLU A 84 4.71 -18.17 -3.63
C GLU A 84 5.83 -17.13 -3.80
N ASP A 85 7.07 -17.52 -3.48
CA ASP A 85 8.23 -16.65 -3.65
C ASP A 85 8.52 -16.37 -5.14
N LYS A 86 8.41 -17.39 -5.99
CA LYS A 86 8.54 -17.20 -7.44
C LYS A 86 7.53 -16.20 -7.99
N VAL A 87 6.28 -16.30 -7.56
CA VAL A 87 5.23 -15.38 -7.99
C VAL A 87 5.51 -13.98 -7.49
N PHE A 88 5.83 -13.83 -6.22
CA PHE A 88 6.10 -12.51 -5.62
C PHE A 88 7.32 -11.83 -6.27
N LEU A 89 8.46 -12.51 -6.29
CA LEU A 89 9.70 -11.95 -6.84
C LEU A 89 9.61 -11.72 -8.35
N GLY A 90 8.99 -12.64 -9.08
CA GLY A 90 8.73 -12.48 -10.51
C GLY A 90 7.81 -11.30 -10.81
N TYR A 91 6.75 -11.10 -9.99
CA TYR A 91 5.87 -9.95 -10.09
C TYR A 91 6.63 -8.63 -9.90
N LEU A 92 7.44 -8.53 -8.84
CA LEU A 92 8.26 -7.35 -8.58
C LEU A 92 9.27 -7.09 -9.72
N TYR A 93 9.88 -8.15 -10.25
CA TYR A 93 10.84 -8.03 -11.35
C TYR A 93 10.20 -7.47 -12.62
N GLU A 94 9.05 -8.02 -13.04
CA GLU A 94 8.33 -7.52 -14.22
C GLU A 94 7.76 -6.12 -14.00
N GLN A 95 7.24 -5.84 -12.82
CA GLN A 95 6.73 -4.53 -12.42
C GLN A 95 7.83 -3.46 -12.46
N LYS A 96 9.02 -3.77 -11.93
CA LYS A 96 10.15 -2.85 -11.89
C LYS A 96 10.71 -2.54 -13.27
N LYS A 97 10.65 -3.47 -14.22
CA LYS A 97 11.07 -3.25 -15.63
C LYS A 97 10.29 -2.13 -16.31
N VAL A 98 9.06 -1.92 -15.94
CA VAL A 98 8.19 -0.87 -16.48
C VAL A 98 8.06 0.34 -15.55
N TYR A 99 8.79 0.37 -14.45
CA TYR A 99 8.64 1.34 -13.37
C TYR A 99 7.18 1.47 -12.92
N GLY A 100 6.47 0.35 -12.84
CA GLY A 100 5.08 0.29 -12.43
C GLY A 100 4.95 0.29 -10.91
N LEU A 101 3.91 0.92 -10.40
CA LEU A 101 3.49 0.84 -9.00
C LEU A 101 1.99 0.57 -8.95
N ASP A 102 1.58 -0.47 -8.25
CA ASP A 102 0.16 -0.73 -7.99
C ASP A 102 -0.35 0.05 -6.76
N TYR A 103 -1.62 -0.11 -6.41
CA TYR A 103 -2.22 0.66 -5.33
C TYR A 103 -1.61 0.36 -3.96
N ASP A 104 -1.16 -0.88 -3.71
CA ASP A 104 -0.50 -1.25 -2.46
C ASP A 104 0.87 -0.57 -2.35
N ASP A 105 1.62 -0.50 -3.45
CA ASP A 105 2.88 0.25 -3.50
C ASP A 105 2.69 1.73 -3.18
N LEU A 106 1.61 2.35 -3.69
CA LEU A 106 1.37 3.78 -3.46
C LEU A 106 1.23 4.11 -1.98
N ILE A 107 0.62 3.23 -1.20
CA ILE A 107 0.44 3.40 0.24
C ILE A 107 1.72 3.05 1.00
N THR A 108 2.28 1.88 0.74
CA THR A 108 3.42 1.35 1.51
C THR A 108 4.71 2.13 1.27
N ILE A 109 4.97 2.56 0.03
CA ILE A 109 6.13 3.42 -0.27
C ILE A 109 5.96 4.82 0.34
N ALA A 110 4.75 5.41 0.28
CA ALA A 110 4.50 6.70 0.91
C ALA A 110 4.72 6.62 2.44
N LEU A 111 4.21 5.57 3.06
CA LEU A 111 4.37 5.31 4.48
C LEU A 111 5.86 5.13 4.84
N HIS A 112 6.58 4.28 4.09
CA HIS A 112 8.01 4.05 4.30
C HIS A 112 8.84 5.33 4.21
N ILE A 113 8.62 6.17 3.19
CA ILE A 113 9.33 7.46 3.04
C ILE A 113 9.07 8.36 4.26
N LEU A 114 7.82 8.46 4.70
CA LEU A 114 7.47 9.32 5.83
C LEU A 114 7.97 8.78 7.18
N GLN A 115 8.13 7.47 7.31
CA GLN A 115 8.71 6.85 8.50
C GLN A 115 10.22 7.04 8.58
N THR A 116 10.92 6.92 7.44
CA THR A 116 12.38 6.87 7.39
C THR A 116 13.04 8.23 7.13
N ASP A 117 12.35 9.17 6.46
CA ASP A 117 12.88 10.52 6.16
C ASP A 117 12.08 11.60 6.92
N GLU A 118 12.64 12.06 8.03
CA GLU A 118 12.03 13.09 8.88
C GLU A 118 11.79 14.40 8.12
N SER A 119 12.68 14.81 7.24
CA SER A 119 12.56 16.06 6.49
C SER A 119 11.33 16.03 5.57
N LYS A 120 11.08 14.90 4.91
CA LYS A 120 9.90 14.71 4.07
C LYS A 120 8.63 14.55 4.89
N ARG A 121 8.70 13.85 6.02
CA ARG A 121 7.58 13.75 6.96
C ARG A 121 7.13 15.14 7.40
N VAL A 122 8.03 15.98 7.93
CA VAL A 122 7.71 17.33 8.38
C VAL A 122 7.16 18.19 7.25
N LYS A 123 7.79 18.17 6.07
CA LYS A 123 7.32 18.87 4.86
C LYS A 123 5.85 18.53 4.54
N TRP A 124 5.47 17.25 4.58
CA TRP A 124 4.11 16.82 4.25
C TRP A 124 3.12 17.10 5.38
N GLN A 125 3.51 16.94 6.62
CA GLN A 125 2.72 17.28 7.80
C GLN A 125 2.35 18.77 7.83
N GLU A 126 3.30 19.67 7.58
CA GLU A 126 3.05 21.11 7.52
C GLU A 126 2.10 21.51 6.38
N ARG A 127 2.17 20.82 5.24
CA ARG A 127 1.29 21.05 4.08
C ARG A 127 -0.13 20.53 4.28
N MET A 128 -0.31 19.48 5.08
CA MET A 128 -1.62 18.84 5.30
C MET A 128 -2.34 19.47 6.49
N MET A 129 -2.83 20.70 6.29
CA MET A 129 -3.57 21.43 7.34
C MET A 129 -4.79 20.67 7.84
N TYR A 130 -5.43 19.88 6.99
CA TYR A 130 -6.57 19.02 7.29
C TYR A 130 -6.37 17.68 6.57
N VAL A 131 -6.56 16.59 7.28
CA VAL A 131 -6.61 15.23 6.74
C VAL A 131 -8.03 14.73 6.91
N MET A 132 -8.65 14.30 5.83
CA MET A 132 -10.04 13.83 5.83
C MET A 132 -10.07 12.44 5.22
N VAL A 133 -10.64 11.48 5.93
CA VAL A 133 -10.77 10.08 5.49
C VAL A 133 -12.24 9.70 5.48
N ASP A 134 -12.72 9.32 4.31
CA ASP A 134 -14.08 8.79 4.11
C ASP A 134 -14.04 7.26 4.14
N GLU A 135 -15.19 6.62 4.39
CA GLU A 135 -15.33 5.16 4.50
C GLU A 135 -14.32 4.56 5.49
N PHE A 136 -14.14 5.22 6.63
CA PHE A 136 -13.08 4.89 7.57
C PHE A 136 -13.18 3.46 8.14
N GLN A 137 -14.36 2.84 8.15
CA GLN A 137 -14.56 1.45 8.54
C GLN A 137 -13.81 0.45 7.66
N ASP A 138 -13.43 0.85 6.43
CA ASP A 138 -12.75 0.00 5.45
C ASP A 138 -11.25 0.27 5.36
N VAL A 139 -10.70 1.09 6.27
CA VAL A 139 -9.28 1.47 6.28
C VAL A 139 -8.40 0.34 6.80
N SER A 140 -7.33 0.03 6.07
CA SER A 140 -6.28 -0.91 6.50
C SER A 140 -5.29 -0.27 7.47
N GLY A 141 -4.47 -1.09 8.14
CA GLY A 141 -3.46 -0.59 9.09
C GLY A 141 -2.50 0.43 8.48
N ASN A 142 -1.98 0.15 7.28
CA ASN A 142 -1.05 1.07 6.61
C ASN A 142 -1.72 2.39 6.19
N GLN A 143 -3.00 2.36 5.84
CA GLN A 143 -3.77 3.57 5.51
C GLN A 143 -4.05 4.39 6.76
N TYR A 144 -4.40 3.74 7.87
CA TYR A 144 -4.60 4.41 9.16
C TYR A 144 -3.30 5.09 9.61
N GLU A 145 -2.20 4.36 9.63
CA GLU A 145 -0.89 4.90 10.01
C GLU A 145 -0.44 6.06 9.11
N LEU A 146 -0.71 5.98 7.79
CA LEU A 146 -0.43 7.07 6.87
C LEU A 146 -1.26 8.33 7.21
N ALA A 147 -2.54 8.18 7.56
CA ALA A 147 -3.40 9.29 7.98
C ALA A 147 -2.91 9.92 9.29
N GLU A 148 -2.52 9.09 10.27
CA GLU A 148 -1.94 9.52 11.53
C GLU A 148 -0.64 10.33 11.34
N ILE A 149 0.29 9.80 10.54
CA ILE A 149 1.53 10.51 10.25
C ILE A 149 1.25 11.86 9.59
N LEU A 150 0.39 11.90 8.56
CA LEU A 150 0.10 13.14 7.83
C LEU A 150 -0.61 14.19 8.66
N SER A 151 -1.45 13.79 9.62
CA SER A 151 -2.15 14.71 10.51
C SER A 151 -1.32 15.18 11.72
N GLY A 152 -0.17 14.55 11.97
CA GLY A 152 0.58 14.69 13.22
C GLY A 152 1.03 16.11 13.59
N TYR A 153 1.23 17.02 12.63
CA TYR A 153 1.63 18.40 12.91
C TYR A 153 0.43 19.30 13.33
N HIS A 154 -0.62 19.32 12.51
CA HIS A 154 -1.79 20.20 12.75
C HIS A 154 -2.86 19.54 13.63
N ARG A 155 -2.85 18.23 13.80
CA ARG A 155 -3.83 17.42 14.54
C ARG A 155 -5.28 17.60 14.07
N ASN A 156 -5.47 17.97 12.81
CA ASN A 156 -6.78 18.15 12.17
C ASN A 156 -7.11 16.90 11.35
N LEU A 157 -7.38 15.78 12.03
CA LEU A 157 -7.84 14.54 11.40
C LEU A 157 -9.37 14.46 11.52
N PHE A 158 -10.04 14.32 10.38
CA PHE A 158 -11.48 14.15 10.28
C PHE A 158 -11.78 12.82 9.62
N ILE A 159 -12.55 11.98 10.26
CA ILE A 159 -12.95 10.68 9.74
C ILE A 159 -14.46 10.60 9.59
N VAL A 160 -14.92 9.92 8.54
CA VAL A 160 -16.34 9.61 8.32
C VAL A 160 -16.44 8.13 7.97
N GLY A 161 -17.41 7.45 8.55
CA GLY A 161 -17.66 6.04 8.26
C GLY A 161 -18.87 5.52 9.00
N ASP A 162 -19.31 4.35 8.60
CA ASP A 162 -20.40 3.61 9.20
C ASP A 162 -19.91 2.20 9.58
N PRO A 163 -19.74 1.89 10.87
CA PRO A 163 -19.26 0.59 11.31
C PRO A 163 -20.12 -0.59 10.80
N ASP A 164 -21.42 -0.35 10.58
CA ASP A 164 -22.34 -1.39 10.11
C ASP A 164 -22.19 -1.71 8.61
N GLN A 165 -21.43 -0.88 7.87
CA GLN A 165 -21.19 -1.04 6.43
C GLN A 165 -19.84 -1.65 6.08
N THR A 166 -19.07 -2.16 7.05
CA THR A 166 -17.76 -2.80 6.83
C THR A 166 -17.88 -4.03 5.93
N ILE A 167 -17.23 -4.01 4.76
CA ILE A 167 -17.25 -5.12 3.78
C ILE A 167 -15.85 -5.58 3.35
N TYR A 168 -14.77 -4.89 3.75
CA TYR A 168 -13.40 -5.13 3.31
C TYR A 168 -12.48 -5.72 4.39
N THR A 169 -13.01 -6.41 5.39
CA THR A 169 -12.23 -7.11 6.43
C THR A 169 -11.20 -8.08 5.84
N TRP A 170 -11.55 -8.75 4.75
CA TRP A 170 -10.66 -9.65 4.01
C TRP A 170 -9.48 -8.94 3.32
N ARG A 171 -9.54 -7.60 3.16
CA ARG A 171 -8.43 -6.76 2.69
C ARG A 171 -7.62 -6.11 3.82
N GLY A 172 -7.83 -6.54 5.05
CA GLY A 172 -7.12 -6.01 6.22
C GLY A 172 -7.75 -4.75 6.82
N ALA A 173 -9.00 -4.41 6.43
CA ALA A 173 -9.76 -3.39 7.12
C ALA A 173 -10.03 -3.81 8.56
N LYS A 174 -9.91 -2.87 9.50
CA LYS A 174 -10.10 -3.09 10.92
C LYS A 174 -11.14 -2.12 11.46
N ILE A 175 -12.33 -2.64 11.72
CA ILE A 175 -13.45 -1.88 12.30
C ILE A 175 -13.08 -1.24 13.64
N GLU A 176 -12.13 -1.83 14.36
CA GLU A 176 -11.66 -1.33 15.64
C GLU A 176 -11.10 0.09 15.56
N TYR A 177 -10.56 0.50 14.41
CA TYR A 177 -10.04 1.85 14.23
C TYR A 177 -11.14 2.93 14.32
N ILE A 178 -12.32 2.68 13.75
CA ILE A 178 -13.44 3.62 13.89
C ILE A 178 -14.11 3.52 15.27
N LEU A 179 -14.24 2.31 15.82
CA LEU A 179 -14.89 2.09 17.10
C LEU A 179 -14.11 2.63 18.29
N ASN A 180 -12.77 2.65 18.21
CA ASN A 180 -11.90 3.08 19.30
C ASN A 180 -11.28 4.48 19.04
N PHE A 181 -11.67 5.15 17.97
CA PHE A 181 -11.03 6.40 17.55
C PHE A 181 -11.06 7.49 18.63
N ASP A 182 -12.16 7.65 19.33
CA ASP A 182 -12.32 8.60 20.41
C ASP A 182 -11.52 8.24 21.68
N ALA A 183 -11.26 6.96 21.90
CA ALA A 183 -10.41 6.49 22.99
C ALA A 183 -8.91 6.68 22.70
N GLU A 184 -8.52 6.62 21.43
CA GLU A 184 -7.13 6.83 20.97
C GLU A 184 -6.79 8.32 20.81
N HIS A 185 -7.80 9.19 20.61
CA HIS A 185 -7.67 10.63 20.39
C HIS A 185 -8.47 11.42 21.41
N GLU A 186 -7.85 11.87 22.49
CA GLU A 186 -8.50 12.48 23.68
C GLU A 186 -9.41 13.70 23.35
N ASP A 187 -9.10 14.48 22.31
CA ASP A 187 -9.84 15.70 21.94
C ASP A 187 -10.88 15.44 20.82
N THR A 188 -11.27 14.20 20.59
CA THR A 188 -12.20 13.84 19.52
C THR A 188 -13.62 14.37 19.81
N LYS A 189 -14.22 14.97 18.79
CA LYS A 189 -15.64 15.33 18.79
C LYS A 189 -16.41 14.41 17.86
N THR A 190 -17.18 13.49 18.44
CA THR A 190 -18.05 12.56 17.68
C THR A 190 -19.40 13.22 17.36
N ILE A 191 -19.84 13.09 16.12
CA ILE A 191 -21.13 13.55 15.62
C ILE A 191 -21.82 12.38 14.94
N PHE A 192 -23.05 12.06 15.38
CA PHE A 192 -23.88 11.04 14.76
C PHE A 192 -24.81 11.66 13.72
N LEU A 193 -24.90 11.01 12.56
CA LEU A 193 -25.85 11.34 11.49
C LEU A 193 -27.00 10.31 11.54
N ASP A 194 -28.03 10.63 12.33
CA ASP A 194 -29.13 9.69 12.70
C ASP A 194 -30.30 9.74 11.72
N VAL A 195 -30.29 10.63 10.73
CA VAL A 195 -31.36 10.74 9.72
C VAL A 195 -30.84 10.19 8.39
N ASN A 196 -31.42 9.06 7.97
CA ASN A 196 -31.20 8.49 6.64
C ASN A 196 -32.32 8.97 5.69
N TYR A 197 -31.96 9.51 4.51
CA TYR A 197 -32.87 10.04 3.51
C TYR A 197 -33.07 9.09 2.35
#